data_4e7cf73e4c3f5c1814ff5fe537dc983d
#
_entry.id   4e7cf73e4c3f5c1814ff5fe537dc983d
#
_cell.length_a   1.000
_cell.length_b   1.000
_cell.length_c   1.000
_cell.angle_alpha   90.00
_cell.angle_beta   90.00
_cell.angle_gamma   90.00
#
_symmetry.space_group_name_H-M   'P 1'
#
loop_
_entity.id
_entity.type
_entity.pdbx_description
1 polymer ?
#
loop_
_entity_poly.entity_id
_entity_poly.type
_entity_poly.pdbx_seq_one_letter_code
_entity_poly.pdbx_strand_id
1 'polypeptide(L)' 'MYVYFTDRGIEELEQRRGEEQVSVAWLAERLRDFVDVNPGFDVAVDRLASWLARLDDED' A
#
# COMPACT_ATOMS: atom_id res chain seq x y z
N MET A 1 -14.88 9.90 20.17
CA MET A 1 -13.51 10.07 19.92
C MET A 1 -13.24 10.46 18.49
N TYR A 2 -12.35 11.34 18.31
CA TYR A 2 -12.08 11.86 16.98
C TYR A 2 -10.77 11.29 16.45
N VAL A 3 -10.79 10.75 15.28
CA VAL A 3 -9.60 10.23 14.65
C VAL A 3 -9.29 11.08 13.43
N TYR A 4 -8.12 11.64 13.42
CA TYR A 4 -7.72 12.50 12.33
C TYR A 4 -6.94 11.69 11.31
N PHE A 5 -7.42 11.66 10.10
CA PHE A 5 -6.77 10.93 9.03
C PHE A 5 -6.43 11.89 7.89
N THR A 6 -5.23 11.79 7.41
CA THR A 6 -4.84 12.55 6.23
C THR A 6 -4.40 11.56 5.18
N ASP A 7 -4.64 11.90 3.94
CA ASP A 7 -4.22 11.03 2.84
C ASP A 7 -3.20 11.72 1.95
N ARG A 8 -2.40 12.56 2.55
CA ARG A 8 -1.40 13.31 1.80
C ARG A 8 -0.45 12.41 1.03
N GLY A 9 -0.02 11.33 1.66
CA GLY A 9 0.87 10.40 0.96
C GLY A 9 0.19 9.75 -0.21
N ILE A 10 -1.08 9.41 -0.03
CA ILE A 10 -1.84 8.81 -1.12
C ILE A 10 -1.99 9.80 -2.26
N GLU A 11 -2.29 11.05 -1.92
CA GLU A 11 -2.43 12.09 -2.94
C GLU A 11 -1.12 12.31 -3.68
N GLU A 12 -0.03 12.33 -2.96
CA GLU A 12 1.27 12.52 -3.60
C GLU A 12 1.58 11.38 -4.55
N LEU A 13 1.25 10.16 -4.15
CA LEU A 13 1.46 9.01 -5.00
C LEU A 13 0.66 9.16 -6.30
N GLU A 14 -0.59 9.56 -6.18
CA GLU A 14 -1.44 9.75 -7.35
C GLU A 14 -0.92 10.86 -8.25
N GLN A 15 -0.44 11.93 -7.67
CA GLN A 15 0.03 13.05 -8.46
C GLN A 15 1.34 12.74 -9.18
N ARG A 16 2.21 11.99 -8.52
CA ARG A 16 3.51 11.73 -9.10
C ARG A 16 3.52 10.53 -10.03
N ARG A 17 2.68 9.55 -9.75
CA ARG A 17 2.72 8.30 -10.51
C ARG A 17 1.36 7.79 -10.92
N GLY A 18 0.38 8.66 -10.95
CA GLY A 18 -0.99 8.21 -11.20
C GLY A 18 -1.20 7.57 -12.55
N GLU A 19 -0.33 7.90 -13.52
CA GLU A 19 -0.47 7.31 -14.85
C GLU A 19 0.43 6.12 -15.07
N GLU A 20 1.25 5.80 -14.09
CA GLU A 20 2.20 4.72 -14.22
C GLU A 20 1.52 3.37 -14.06
N GLN A 21 1.96 2.42 -14.81
CA GLN A 21 1.46 1.06 -14.65
C GLN A 21 2.62 0.18 -14.23
N VAL A 22 2.42 -0.57 -13.17
CA VAL A 22 3.47 -1.44 -12.66
C VAL A 22 2.90 -2.83 -12.45
N SER A 23 3.76 -3.81 -12.45
CA SER A 23 3.32 -5.16 -12.17
C SER A 23 3.04 -5.32 -10.69
N VAL A 24 2.19 -6.27 -10.37
CA VAL A 24 1.93 -6.56 -8.96
C VAL A 24 3.19 -7.10 -8.30
N ALA A 25 4.02 -7.82 -9.05
CA ALA A 25 5.27 -8.30 -8.50
C ALA A 25 6.17 -7.14 -8.09
N TRP A 26 6.21 -6.11 -8.89
CA TRP A 26 6.99 -4.91 -8.56
C TRP A 26 6.45 -4.29 -7.26
N LEU A 27 5.14 -4.18 -7.17
CA LEU A 27 4.52 -3.59 -5.98
C LEU A 27 4.83 -4.42 -4.74
N ALA A 28 4.73 -5.74 -4.86
CA ALA A 28 5.02 -6.61 -3.72
C ALA A 28 6.45 -6.41 -3.22
N GLU A 29 7.39 -6.26 -4.16
CA GLU A 29 8.77 -6.00 -3.78
C GLU A 29 8.91 -4.67 -3.07
N ARG A 30 8.22 -3.65 -3.54
CA ARG A 30 8.29 -2.34 -2.89
C ARG A 30 7.72 -2.42 -1.47
N LEU A 31 6.68 -3.19 -1.29
CA LEU A 31 6.12 -3.35 0.05
C LEU A 31 7.11 -4.03 0.99
N ARG A 32 7.84 -5.02 0.48
CA ARG A 32 8.87 -5.68 1.27
C ARG A 32 10.00 -4.72 1.62
N ASP A 33 10.40 -3.90 0.64
CA ASP A 33 11.43 -2.91 0.90
C ASP A 33 11.01 -1.95 2.00
N PHE A 34 9.75 -1.55 1.99
CA PHE A 34 9.25 -0.65 3.00
C PHE A 34 9.32 -1.27 4.38
N VAL A 35 8.92 -2.54 4.50
CA VAL A 35 8.96 -3.22 5.79
C VAL A 35 10.39 -3.38 6.26
N ASP A 36 11.32 -3.59 5.33
CA ASP A 36 12.72 -3.72 5.69
C ASP A 36 13.22 -2.50 6.45
N VAL A 37 12.83 -1.33 6.04
CA VAL A 37 13.27 -0.10 6.70
C VAL A 37 12.28 0.39 7.74
N ASN A 38 11.13 -0.24 7.83
CA ASN A 38 10.09 0.13 8.80
C ASN A 38 9.50 -1.14 9.39
N PRO A 39 10.29 -1.91 10.13
CA PRO A 39 9.81 -3.23 10.57
C PRO A 39 8.58 -3.18 11.46
N GLY A 40 8.31 -2.05 12.08
CA GLY A 40 7.12 -1.95 12.92
C GLY A 40 5.83 -1.97 12.13
N PHE A 41 5.91 -1.85 10.82
CA PHE A 41 4.73 -1.81 9.97
C PHE A 41 4.46 -3.13 9.27
N ASP A 42 5.14 -4.18 9.67
CA ASP A 42 5.03 -5.46 8.96
C ASP A 42 3.60 -5.99 8.94
N VAL A 43 2.89 -5.92 10.05
CA VAL A 43 1.53 -6.43 10.10
C VAL A 43 0.60 -5.57 9.24
N ALA A 44 0.77 -4.26 9.32
CA ALA A 44 -0.08 -3.36 8.54
C ALA A 44 0.13 -3.56 7.05
N VAL A 45 1.38 -3.72 6.63
CA VAL A 45 1.68 -3.91 5.21
C VAL A 45 1.16 -5.27 4.75
N ASP A 46 1.29 -6.29 5.59
CA ASP A 46 0.79 -7.60 5.23
C ASP A 46 -0.72 -7.58 5.06
N ARG A 47 -1.40 -6.84 5.92
CA ARG A 47 -2.85 -6.72 5.81
C ARG A 47 -3.25 -5.97 4.56
N LEU A 48 -2.52 -4.93 4.22
CA LEU A 48 -2.78 -4.21 2.98
C LEU A 48 -2.60 -5.13 1.79
N ALA A 49 -1.53 -5.89 1.78
CA ALA A 49 -1.26 -6.80 0.68
C ALA A 49 -2.36 -7.85 0.53
N SER A 50 -2.81 -8.40 1.66
CA SER A 50 -3.89 -9.38 1.63
C SER A 50 -5.18 -8.77 1.10
N TRP A 51 -5.46 -7.57 1.53
CA TRP A 51 -6.66 -6.88 1.08
C TRP A 51 -6.61 -6.64 -0.42
N LEU A 52 -5.45 -6.22 -0.91
CA LEU A 52 -5.30 -5.99 -2.34
C LEU A 52 -5.43 -7.28 -3.13
N ALA A 53 -4.90 -8.36 -2.58
CA ALA A 53 -4.96 -9.66 -3.26
C ALA A 53 -6.39 -10.14 -3.44
N ARG A 54 -7.29 -9.71 -2.56
CA ARG A 54 -8.67 -10.18 -2.62
C ARG A 54 -9.66 -9.14 -3.07
N LEU A 55 -9.14 -8.08 -3.60
CA LEU A 55 -9.98 -6.94 -3.92
C LEU A 55 -11.11 -7.28 -4.87
N ASP A 56 -10.87 -8.11 -5.84
CA ASP A 56 -11.88 -8.48 -6.81
C ASP A 56 -12.56 -9.78 -6.50
N ASP A 57 -12.26 -10.37 -5.36
CA ASP A 57 -12.85 -11.60 -4.97
C ASP A 57 -14.16 -11.29 -4.39
N GLU A 58 -15.18 -11.72 -4.94
CA GLU A 58 -16.39 -11.32 -4.43
C GLU A 58 -16.87 -12.25 -3.58
N ASP A 59 -17.13 -12.43 -2.84
CA ASP A 59 -17.67 -13.13 -2.06
C ASP A 59 -17.77 -13.42 -1.41
#